data_ab7f6fab9cea7f7c2c01a421ef866323
#
_entry.id   ab7f6fab9cea7f7c2c01a421ef866323
#
_cell.length_a   1.000
_cell.length_b   1.000
_cell.length_c   1.000
_cell.angle_alpha   90.00
_cell.angle_beta   90.00
_cell.angle_gamma   90.00
#
_symmetry.space_group_name_H-M   'P 1'
#
loop_
_entity.id
_entity.type
_entity.pdbx_description
1 polymer ?
#
loop_
_entity_poly.entity_id
_entity_poly.type
_entity_poly.pdbx_seq_one_letter_code
_entity_poly.pdbx_strand_id
1 'polypeptide(L)'
;MSALSYATFVRRHVKNKESELADLYHAVRKIPYGSVGDRDPLKVIINNVGSCSGKHILLRDLLRQIGRDAEIITIFAHFNLGVPSHPSMPTDLRAMIEGDPVYDFHHYVRVLGDQHWLKLDATWHDTLTPFGFPVNRNWRGQGDTVLAAAPVREYPAVEDLAARKAELLAQLSPAEREKRKRFFERLTEWMARL
;
A
#
# COMPACT_ATOMS: atom_id res chain seq x y z
N MET A 1 -13.58 24.29 -11.92
CA MET A 1 -13.17 22.94 -11.46
C MET A 1 -12.69 23.07 -10.03
N SER A 2 -13.39 22.48 -9.06
CA SER A 2 -13.00 22.52 -7.63
C SER A 2 -11.62 21.90 -7.49
N ALA A 3 -10.67 22.61 -6.88
CA ALA A 3 -9.32 22.13 -6.67
C ALA A 3 -9.37 20.80 -5.91
N LEU A 4 -8.78 19.78 -6.50
CA LEU A 4 -8.62 18.48 -5.86
C LEU A 4 -7.66 18.66 -4.68
N SER A 5 -8.18 18.58 -3.47
CA SER A 5 -7.41 18.76 -2.23
C SER A 5 -7.73 17.63 -1.27
N TYR A 6 -6.84 17.38 -0.31
CA TYR A 6 -7.10 16.42 0.77
C TYR A 6 -8.40 16.75 1.52
N ALA A 7 -8.67 18.04 1.76
CA ALA A 7 -9.92 18.48 2.39
C ALA A 7 -11.17 18.07 1.56
N THR A 8 -11.09 18.14 0.24
CA THR A 8 -12.19 17.68 -0.64
C THR A 8 -12.36 16.18 -0.58
N PHE A 9 -11.25 15.41 -0.57
CA PHE A 9 -11.29 13.95 -0.43
C PHE A 9 -11.89 13.56 0.93
N VAL A 10 -11.46 14.18 2.02
CA VAL A 10 -12.01 13.95 3.37
C VAL A 10 -13.52 14.19 3.38
N ARG A 11 -13.99 15.37 2.95
CA ARG A 11 -15.43 15.69 2.90
C ARG A 11 -16.25 14.69 2.08
N ARG A 12 -15.67 14.12 1.04
CA ARG A 12 -16.36 13.15 0.18
C ARG A 12 -16.52 11.77 0.80
N HIS A 13 -15.57 11.36 1.63
CA HIS A 13 -15.47 9.98 2.10
C HIS A 13 -15.79 9.80 3.58
N VAL A 14 -15.56 10.81 4.41
CA VAL A 14 -15.84 10.74 5.85
C VAL A 14 -17.32 11.04 6.11
N LYS A 15 -17.99 10.12 6.78
CA LYS A 15 -19.43 10.21 7.10
C LYS A 15 -19.69 10.93 8.41
N ASN A 16 -18.89 10.61 9.42
CA ASN A 16 -18.97 11.21 10.76
C ASN A 16 -17.60 11.07 11.46
N LYS A 17 -17.48 11.71 12.64
CA LYS A 17 -16.19 11.73 13.36
C LYS A 17 -15.81 10.36 13.94
N GLU A 18 -16.77 9.57 14.35
CA GLU A 18 -16.53 8.24 14.94
C GLU A 18 -16.00 7.24 13.91
N SER A 19 -16.39 7.38 12.62
CA SER A 19 -15.96 6.49 11.54
C SER A 19 -14.81 7.06 10.70
N GLU A 20 -14.34 8.29 10.95
CA GLU A 20 -13.40 9.01 10.09
C GLU A 20 -12.13 8.21 9.75
N LEU A 21 -11.56 7.51 10.74
CA LEU A 21 -10.37 6.68 10.57
C LEU A 21 -10.62 5.51 9.62
N ALA A 22 -11.71 4.77 9.85
CA ALA A 22 -12.10 3.64 9.01
C ALA A 22 -12.54 4.08 7.61
N ASP A 23 -13.28 5.18 7.51
CA ASP A 23 -13.75 5.73 6.24
C ASP A 23 -12.59 6.13 5.33
N LEU A 24 -11.58 6.85 5.86
CA LEU A 24 -10.39 7.23 5.10
C LEU A 24 -9.52 6.02 4.72
N TYR A 25 -9.31 5.10 5.66
CA TYR A 25 -8.63 3.85 5.36
C TYR A 25 -9.28 3.11 4.19
N HIS A 26 -10.61 2.90 4.25
CA HIS A 26 -11.33 2.20 3.20
C HIS A 26 -11.37 2.98 1.88
N ALA A 27 -11.45 4.31 1.92
CA ALA A 27 -11.40 5.13 0.72
C ALA A 27 -10.07 4.95 -0.03
N VAL A 28 -8.93 4.98 0.69
CA VAL A 28 -7.62 4.76 0.08
C VAL A 28 -7.42 3.29 -0.32
N ARG A 29 -7.85 2.34 0.52
CA ARG A 29 -7.73 0.90 0.23
C ARG A 29 -8.43 0.51 -1.06
N LYS A 30 -9.61 1.08 -1.33
CA LYS A 30 -10.40 0.82 -2.56
C LYS A 30 -9.75 1.31 -3.84
N ILE A 31 -8.79 2.23 -3.78
CA ILE A 31 -8.03 2.65 -4.96
C ILE A 31 -7.26 1.44 -5.50
N PRO A 32 -7.39 1.08 -6.80
CA PRO A 32 -6.67 -0.03 -7.41
C PRO A 32 -5.15 0.06 -7.20
N TYR A 33 -4.54 -1.08 -6.94
CA TYR A 33 -3.09 -1.17 -6.87
C TYR A 33 -2.48 -1.17 -8.28
N GLY A 34 -1.41 -0.40 -8.46
CA GLY A 34 -0.59 -0.42 -9.65
C GLY A 34 0.77 0.23 -9.39
N SER A 35 1.85 -0.43 -9.80
CA SER A 35 3.22 0.10 -9.70
C SER A 35 3.53 0.97 -10.92
N VAL A 36 2.90 2.16 -10.97
CA VAL A 36 2.99 3.09 -12.11
C VAL A 36 4.14 4.09 -12.02
N GLY A 37 5.07 3.90 -11.08
CA GLY A 37 6.28 4.73 -10.94
C GLY A 37 6.07 6.07 -10.21
N ASP A 38 4.87 6.61 -10.18
CA ASP A 38 4.54 7.85 -9.49
C ASP A 38 4.10 7.59 -8.04
N ARG A 39 4.55 8.44 -7.13
CA ARG A 39 4.23 8.36 -5.70
C ARG A 39 3.51 9.61 -5.20
N ASP A 40 3.23 10.58 -6.07
CA ASP A 40 2.49 11.79 -5.72
C ASP A 40 1.07 11.39 -5.28
N PRO A 41 0.69 11.66 -4.02
CA PRO A 41 -0.60 11.27 -3.48
C PRO A 41 -1.78 11.96 -4.17
N LEU A 42 -1.61 13.16 -4.73
CA LEU A 42 -2.66 13.81 -5.51
C LEU A 42 -2.89 13.09 -6.84
N LYS A 43 -1.83 12.59 -7.47
CA LYS A 43 -1.97 11.77 -8.68
C LYS A 43 -2.61 10.41 -8.40
N VAL A 44 -2.39 9.83 -7.23
CA VAL A 44 -3.13 8.62 -6.81
C VAL A 44 -4.63 8.87 -6.81
N ILE A 45 -5.08 10.05 -6.33
CA ILE A 45 -6.50 10.41 -6.35
C ILE A 45 -6.99 10.67 -7.79
N ILE A 46 -6.22 11.43 -8.58
CA ILE A 46 -6.62 11.84 -9.94
C ILE A 46 -6.73 10.62 -10.87
N ASN A 47 -5.72 9.77 -10.85
CA ASN A 47 -5.61 8.62 -11.74
C ASN A 47 -6.36 7.39 -11.21
N ASN A 48 -6.86 7.44 -9.97
CA ASN A 48 -7.50 6.34 -9.27
C ASN A 48 -6.68 5.03 -9.34
N VAL A 49 -5.36 5.15 -9.18
CA VAL A 49 -4.41 4.02 -9.14
C VAL A 49 -3.18 4.43 -8.34
N GLY A 50 -2.59 3.50 -7.59
CA GLY A 50 -1.38 3.79 -6.84
C GLY A 50 -0.61 2.56 -6.36
N SER A 51 0.71 2.72 -6.28
CA SER A 51 1.58 1.76 -5.61
C SER A 51 1.37 1.78 -4.09
N CYS A 52 1.94 0.78 -3.37
CA CYS A 52 1.93 0.80 -1.91
C CYS A 52 2.45 2.14 -1.35
N SER A 53 3.56 2.66 -1.88
CA SER A 53 4.12 3.94 -1.43
C SER A 53 3.14 5.10 -1.64
N GLY A 54 2.60 5.26 -2.85
CA GLY A 54 1.67 6.37 -3.16
C GLY A 54 0.40 6.32 -2.34
N LYS A 55 -0.22 5.12 -2.19
CA LYS A 55 -1.42 4.94 -1.38
C LYS A 55 -1.16 5.21 0.12
N HIS A 56 -0.01 4.78 0.65
CA HIS A 56 0.30 5.01 2.07
C HIS A 56 0.72 6.45 2.36
N ILE A 57 1.39 7.16 1.43
CA ILE A 57 1.60 8.61 1.55
C ILE A 57 0.25 9.32 1.60
N LEU A 58 -0.67 8.99 0.67
CA LEU A 58 -2.01 9.55 0.66
C LEU A 58 -2.75 9.29 1.99
N LEU A 59 -2.74 8.05 2.48
CA LEU A 59 -3.40 7.70 3.74
C LEU A 59 -2.83 8.48 4.93
N ARG A 60 -1.49 8.53 5.08
CA ARG A 60 -0.84 9.31 6.13
C ARG A 60 -1.28 10.78 6.09
N ASP A 61 -1.25 11.39 4.91
CA ASP A 61 -1.54 12.82 4.76
C ASP A 61 -3.02 13.13 5.05
N LEU A 62 -3.93 12.24 4.64
CA LEU A 62 -5.36 12.35 4.97
C LEU A 62 -5.61 12.21 6.48
N LEU A 63 -4.93 11.29 7.15
CA LEU A 63 -5.03 11.12 8.60
C LEU A 63 -4.47 12.34 9.35
N ARG A 64 -3.33 12.88 8.91
CA ARG A 64 -2.79 14.14 9.44
C ARG A 64 -3.73 15.32 9.21
N GLN A 65 -4.42 15.36 8.05
CA GLN A 65 -5.41 16.41 7.73
C GLN A 65 -6.60 16.43 8.71
N ILE A 66 -6.96 15.29 9.30
CA ILE A 66 -8.00 15.20 10.33
C ILE A 66 -7.45 15.27 11.77
N GLY A 67 -6.18 15.64 11.93
CA GLY A 67 -5.53 15.83 13.23
C GLY A 67 -5.05 14.56 13.92
N ARG A 68 -4.89 13.45 13.20
CA ARG A 68 -4.31 12.21 13.75
C ARG A 68 -2.79 12.18 13.59
N ASP A 69 -2.09 11.71 14.61
CA ASP A 69 -0.68 11.39 14.50
C ASP A 69 -0.53 10.15 13.62
N ALA A 70 0.14 10.32 12.48
CA ALA A 70 0.34 9.25 11.51
C ALA A 70 1.72 9.33 10.87
N GLU A 71 2.36 8.18 10.67
CA GLU A 71 3.68 8.06 10.07
C GLU A 71 3.76 6.84 9.15
N ILE A 72 4.72 6.81 8.25
CA ILE A 72 4.95 5.66 7.37
C ILE A 72 6.11 4.85 7.90
N ILE A 73 5.86 3.57 8.07
CA ILE A 73 6.86 2.57 8.40
C ILE A 73 7.27 1.83 7.13
N THR A 74 8.57 1.70 6.94
CA THR A 74 9.15 0.88 5.87
C THR A 74 9.54 -0.47 6.43
N ILE A 75 9.18 -1.55 5.74
CA ILE A 75 9.65 -2.90 6.05
C ILE A 75 10.42 -3.48 4.88
N PHE A 76 11.49 -4.21 5.18
CA PHE A 76 12.10 -5.15 4.24
C PHE A 76 11.30 -6.45 4.28
N ALA A 77 10.90 -6.96 3.14
CA ALA A 77 10.04 -8.12 3.03
C ALA A 77 10.36 -9.00 1.82
N HIS A 78 10.03 -10.27 1.91
CA HIS A 78 9.90 -11.17 0.77
C HIS A 78 8.49 -10.98 0.20
N PHE A 79 8.36 -10.06 -0.75
CA PHE A 79 7.04 -9.55 -1.16
C PHE A 79 6.18 -10.62 -1.85
N ASN A 80 6.80 -11.52 -2.62
CA ASN A 80 6.08 -12.62 -3.28
C ASN A 80 5.36 -13.54 -2.30
N LEU A 81 5.87 -13.73 -1.07
CA LEU A 81 5.22 -14.57 -0.06
C LEU A 81 3.89 -13.98 0.46
N GLY A 82 3.67 -12.68 0.28
CA GLY A 82 2.41 -12.01 0.62
C GLY A 82 1.39 -11.99 -0.52
N VAL A 83 1.76 -12.52 -1.70
CA VAL A 83 0.90 -12.57 -2.89
C VAL A 83 0.43 -13.99 -3.10
N PRO A 84 -0.88 -14.29 -3.04
CA PRO A 84 -1.40 -15.62 -3.31
C PRO A 84 -1.21 -15.98 -4.79
N SER A 85 -0.83 -17.22 -5.07
CA SER A 85 -0.82 -17.78 -6.43
C SER A 85 -2.24 -18.14 -6.85
N HIS A 86 -2.64 -17.77 -8.08
CA HIS A 86 -3.98 -18.06 -8.59
C HIS A 86 -3.90 -18.53 -10.06
N PRO A 87 -4.73 -19.51 -10.50
CA PRO A 87 -4.71 -20.06 -11.86
C PRO A 87 -4.92 -19.02 -12.98
N SER A 88 -5.62 -17.90 -12.71
CA SER A 88 -5.81 -16.82 -13.68
C SER A 88 -4.57 -15.98 -13.96
N MET A 89 -3.53 -16.12 -13.14
CA MET A 89 -2.26 -15.42 -13.33
C MET A 89 -1.45 -16.07 -14.45
N PRO A 90 -0.69 -15.24 -15.24
CA PRO A 90 0.29 -15.77 -16.18
C PRO A 90 1.26 -16.75 -15.52
N THR A 91 1.70 -17.77 -16.26
CA THR A 91 2.57 -18.82 -15.74
C THR A 91 3.89 -18.26 -15.18
N ASP A 92 4.48 -17.27 -15.85
CA ASP A 92 5.71 -16.64 -15.41
C ASP A 92 5.53 -15.87 -14.10
N LEU A 93 4.38 -15.20 -13.90
CA LEU A 93 4.06 -14.52 -12.64
C LEU A 93 3.88 -15.54 -11.51
N ARG A 94 3.15 -16.63 -11.74
CA ARG A 94 2.99 -17.71 -10.75
C ARG A 94 4.34 -18.33 -10.36
N ALA A 95 5.18 -18.61 -11.34
CA ALA A 95 6.54 -19.11 -11.07
C ALA A 95 7.38 -18.15 -10.22
N MET A 96 7.20 -16.82 -10.37
CA MET A 96 7.88 -15.83 -9.52
C MET A 96 7.27 -15.75 -8.11
N ILE A 97 5.96 -15.97 -7.96
CA ILE A 97 5.29 -16.02 -6.64
C ILE A 97 5.76 -17.25 -5.85
N GLU A 98 5.82 -18.39 -6.50
CA GLU A 98 6.11 -19.70 -5.89
C GLU A 98 7.63 -19.98 -5.77
N GLY A 99 8.45 -19.18 -6.43
CA GLY A 99 9.91 -19.37 -6.49
C GLY A 99 10.68 -18.63 -5.41
N ASP A 100 11.94 -18.33 -5.73
CA ASP A 100 12.85 -17.61 -4.82
C ASP A 100 12.33 -16.26 -4.38
N PRO A 101 12.72 -15.76 -3.20
CA PRO A 101 12.30 -14.48 -2.66
C PRO A 101 12.41 -13.31 -3.65
N VAL A 102 11.37 -12.50 -3.71
CA VAL A 102 11.38 -11.18 -4.36
C VAL A 102 11.48 -10.14 -3.26
N TYR A 103 12.65 -9.57 -3.11
CA TYR A 103 12.90 -8.56 -2.07
C TYR A 103 12.27 -7.22 -2.45
N ASP A 104 11.55 -6.62 -1.50
CA ASP A 104 11.06 -5.23 -1.60
C ASP A 104 11.09 -4.51 -0.25
N PHE A 105 11.03 -3.19 -0.34
CA PHE A 105 10.81 -2.30 0.79
C PHE A 105 9.36 -1.83 0.73
N HIS A 106 8.51 -2.55 1.44
CA HIS A 106 7.08 -2.28 1.53
C HIS A 106 6.80 -1.20 2.59
N HIS A 107 5.69 -0.51 2.44
CA HIS A 107 5.28 0.56 3.35
C HIS A 107 3.89 0.27 3.89
N TYR A 108 3.67 0.68 5.15
CA TYR A 108 2.35 0.78 5.76
C TYR A 108 2.27 2.04 6.62
N VAL A 109 1.08 2.47 6.98
CA VAL A 109 0.87 3.62 7.88
C VAL A 109 0.76 3.11 9.31
N ARG A 110 1.43 3.78 10.24
CA ARG A 110 1.18 3.66 11.66
C ARG A 110 0.44 4.92 12.11
N VAL A 111 -0.72 4.76 12.74
CA VAL A 111 -1.55 5.86 13.24
C VAL A 111 -1.81 5.69 14.72
N LEU A 112 -1.76 6.78 15.49
CA LEU A 112 -2.08 6.75 16.91
C LEU A 112 -3.60 6.63 17.07
N GLY A 113 -4.03 5.48 17.59
CA GLY A 113 -5.40 5.26 18.09
C GLY A 113 -5.58 5.87 19.48
N ASP A 114 -6.63 5.47 20.18
CA ASP A 114 -6.94 6.06 21.49
C ASP A 114 -5.88 5.73 22.56
N GLN A 115 -5.26 4.58 22.51
CA GLN A 115 -4.29 4.12 23.53
C GLN A 115 -2.97 3.57 22.94
N HIS A 116 -2.94 3.19 21.67
CA HIS A 116 -1.78 2.57 21.04
C HIS A 116 -1.73 2.83 19.53
N TRP A 117 -0.56 2.59 18.95
CA TRP A 117 -0.35 2.70 17.52
C TRP A 117 -0.98 1.53 16.78
N LEU A 118 -1.75 1.82 15.72
CA LEU A 118 -2.37 0.84 14.84
C LEU A 118 -1.60 0.76 13.52
N LYS A 119 -1.42 -0.44 12.97
CA LYS A 119 -0.81 -0.69 11.66
C LYS A 119 -1.88 -0.76 10.58
N LEU A 120 -1.79 0.11 9.60
CA LEU A 120 -2.76 0.21 8.50
C LEU A 120 -2.08 -0.04 7.16
N ASP A 121 -2.41 -1.15 6.53
CA ASP A 121 -1.97 -1.49 5.18
C ASP A 121 -3.14 -1.40 4.19
N ALA A 122 -3.11 -0.39 3.35
CA ALA A 122 -4.13 -0.08 2.35
C ALA A 122 -3.77 -0.58 0.94
N THR A 123 -2.84 -1.53 0.81
CA THR A 123 -2.30 -1.97 -0.48
C THR A 123 -3.36 -2.61 -1.37
N TRP A 124 -4.06 -3.62 -0.87
CA TRP A 124 -4.95 -4.45 -1.68
C TRP A 124 -6.38 -3.91 -1.74
N HIS A 125 -6.96 -3.85 -2.93
CA HIS A 125 -8.32 -3.36 -3.19
C HIS A 125 -9.34 -4.50 -3.36
N ASP A 126 -10.63 -4.16 -3.36
CA ASP A 126 -11.74 -5.13 -3.23
C ASP A 126 -11.78 -6.20 -4.32
N THR A 127 -11.43 -5.86 -5.57
CA THR A 127 -11.46 -6.83 -6.68
C THR A 127 -10.47 -7.98 -6.53
N LEU A 128 -9.49 -7.85 -5.61
CA LEU A 128 -8.51 -8.89 -5.33
C LEU A 128 -9.00 -9.95 -4.33
N THR A 129 -10.16 -9.74 -3.70
CA THR A 129 -10.72 -10.68 -2.71
C THR A 129 -10.94 -12.10 -3.27
N PRO A 130 -11.50 -12.29 -4.48
CA PRO A 130 -11.71 -13.64 -5.03
C PRO A 130 -10.41 -14.40 -5.32
N PHE A 131 -9.27 -13.70 -5.37
CA PHE A 131 -7.95 -14.26 -5.66
C PHE A 131 -7.14 -14.58 -4.40
N GLY A 132 -7.76 -14.50 -3.21
CA GLY A 132 -7.11 -14.86 -1.94
C GLY A 132 -6.23 -13.78 -1.31
N PHE A 133 -6.20 -12.56 -1.86
CA PHE A 133 -5.43 -11.46 -1.26
C PHE A 133 -6.00 -11.05 0.10
N PRO A 134 -5.14 -10.67 1.08
CA PRO A 134 -5.58 -10.25 2.40
C PRO A 134 -6.18 -8.83 2.37
N VAL A 135 -7.38 -8.71 1.81
CA VAL A 135 -8.11 -7.44 1.73
C VAL A 135 -8.87 -7.19 3.03
N ASN A 136 -8.49 -6.20 3.79
CA ASN A 136 -9.06 -5.86 5.11
C ASN A 136 -10.43 -5.16 4.99
N ARG A 137 -11.42 -5.80 4.37
CA ARG A 137 -12.73 -5.21 4.03
C ARG A 137 -13.57 -4.82 5.24
N ASN A 138 -13.44 -5.56 6.34
CA ASN A 138 -14.29 -5.43 7.51
C ASN A 138 -13.61 -4.66 8.67
N TRP A 139 -12.46 -4.03 8.42
CA TRP A 139 -11.79 -3.25 9.44
C TRP A 139 -12.64 -2.03 9.85
N ARG A 140 -12.75 -1.78 11.17
CA ARG A 140 -13.66 -0.78 11.72
C ARG A 140 -12.97 0.26 12.60
N GLY A 141 -11.69 0.50 12.38
CA GLY A 141 -10.92 1.50 13.13
C GLY A 141 -10.27 0.95 14.40
N GLN A 142 -10.32 -0.36 14.65
CA GLN A 142 -9.74 -1.00 15.83
C GLN A 142 -8.81 -2.15 15.44
N GLY A 143 -7.68 -2.27 16.15
CA GLY A 143 -6.67 -3.28 15.90
C GLY A 143 -5.89 -3.04 14.60
N ASP A 144 -4.89 -3.86 14.38
CA ASP A 144 -4.05 -3.82 13.18
C ASP A 144 -4.78 -4.43 11.97
N THR A 145 -4.47 -3.92 10.78
CA THR A 145 -4.80 -4.61 9.54
C THR A 145 -3.74 -5.66 9.19
N VAL A 146 -4.10 -6.65 8.40
CA VAL A 146 -3.12 -7.61 7.84
C VAL A 146 -2.23 -6.87 6.85
N LEU A 147 -0.91 -7.00 6.99
CA LEU A 147 0.04 -6.39 6.07
C LEU A 147 0.11 -7.18 4.75
N ALA A 148 0.35 -6.48 3.65
CA ALA A 148 0.51 -7.08 2.32
C ALA A 148 1.77 -7.96 2.18
N ALA A 149 2.75 -7.78 3.08
CA ALA A 149 3.95 -8.60 3.13
C ALA A 149 4.40 -8.77 4.59
N ALA A 150 4.89 -9.96 4.92
CA ALA A 150 5.44 -10.25 6.24
C ALA A 150 6.78 -9.52 6.43
N PRO A 151 6.97 -8.76 7.53
CA PRO A 151 8.21 -8.04 7.76
C PRO A 151 9.35 -8.99 8.15
N VAL A 152 10.49 -8.85 7.46
CA VAL A 152 11.78 -9.42 7.87
C VAL A 152 12.53 -8.42 8.76
N ARG A 153 12.46 -7.14 8.40
CA ARG A 153 13.02 -6.01 9.16
C ARG A 153 12.11 -4.81 9.04
N GLU A 154 11.96 -4.08 10.13
CA GLU A 154 11.25 -2.79 10.19
C GLU A 154 12.27 -1.67 10.33
N TYR A 155 12.03 -0.54 9.64
CA TYR A 155 12.87 0.66 9.68
C TYR A 155 12.12 1.81 10.35
N PRO A 156 12.83 2.69 11.07
CA PRO A 156 12.22 3.88 11.66
C PRO A 156 11.50 4.73 10.61
N ALA A 157 10.45 5.42 11.04
CA ALA A 157 9.73 6.37 10.21
C ALA A 157 10.64 7.51 9.74
N VAL A 158 10.41 7.96 8.50
CA VAL A 158 11.10 9.11 7.90
C VAL A 158 10.10 9.94 7.10
N GLU A 159 10.33 11.24 7.00
CA GLU A 159 9.47 12.13 6.21
C GLU A 159 9.74 11.98 4.71
N ASP A 160 11.01 11.95 4.29
CA ASP A 160 11.38 11.72 2.88
C ASP A 160 11.41 10.21 2.55
N LEU A 161 10.22 9.69 2.29
CA LEU A 161 10.05 8.29 1.92
C LEU A 161 10.68 7.95 0.56
N ALA A 162 10.74 8.91 -0.36
CA ALA A 162 11.29 8.67 -1.69
C ALA A 162 12.80 8.48 -1.64
N ALA A 163 13.52 9.37 -0.94
CA ALA A 163 14.95 9.25 -0.70
C ALA A 163 15.28 7.97 0.08
N ARG A 164 14.53 7.67 1.15
CA ARG A 164 14.74 6.45 1.94
C ARG A 164 14.56 5.20 1.08
N LYS A 165 13.52 5.11 0.27
CA LYS A 165 13.30 3.94 -0.59
C LYS A 165 14.39 3.80 -1.65
N ALA A 166 14.88 4.89 -2.22
CA ALA A 166 15.98 4.87 -3.17
C ALA A 166 17.28 4.34 -2.53
N GLU A 167 17.61 4.84 -1.33
CA GLU A 167 18.76 4.36 -0.53
C GLU A 167 18.67 2.86 -0.25
N LEU A 168 17.52 2.39 0.24
CA LEU A 168 17.33 0.99 0.56
C LEU A 168 17.36 0.09 -0.68
N LEU A 169 16.75 0.50 -1.79
CA LEU A 169 16.81 -0.25 -3.06
C LEU A 169 18.21 -0.32 -3.63
N ALA A 170 19.07 0.66 -3.37
CA ALA A 170 20.48 0.65 -3.80
C ALA A 170 21.29 -0.46 -3.09
N GLN A 171 20.83 -0.96 -1.94
CA GLN A 171 21.47 -2.07 -1.21
C GLN A 171 21.20 -3.44 -1.85
N LEU A 172 20.17 -3.56 -2.69
CA LEU A 172 19.91 -4.78 -3.46
C LEU A 172 20.92 -4.93 -4.61
N SER A 173 21.30 -6.15 -4.91
CA SER A 173 22.12 -6.46 -6.09
C SER A 173 21.40 -6.07 -7.40
N PRO A 174 22.11 -5.87 -8.52
CA PRO A 174 21.47 -5.63 -9.81
C PRO A 174 20.46 -6.70 -10.21
N ALA A 175 20.75 -7.96 -9.94
CA ALA A 175 19.85 -9.10 -10.25
C ALA A 175 18.55 -9.05 -9.41
N GLU A 176 18.65 -8.74 -8.12
CA GLU A 176 17.48 -8.60 -7.24
C GLU A 176 16.60 -7.42 -7.66
N ARG A 177 17.21 -6.29 -8.04
CA ARG A 177 16.47 -5.12 -8.54
C ARG A 177 15.72 -5.45 -9.84
N GLU A 178 16.34 -6.16 -10.77
CA GLU A 178 15.70 -6.57 -12.03
C GLU A 178 14.58 -7.57 -11.79
N LYS A 179 14.82 -8.60 -10.94
CA LYS A 179 13.79 -9.57 -10.53
C LYS A 179 12.58 -8.87 -9.91
N ARG A 180 12.83 -7.94 -8.98
CA ARG A 180 11.81 -7.12 -8.34
C ARG A 180 11.00 -6.30 -9.36
N LYS A 181 11.68 -5.60 -10.27
CA LYS A 181 11.06 -4.78 -11.32
C LYS A 181 10.11 -5.63 -12.16
N ARG A 182 10.61 -6.74 -12.70
CA ARG A 182 9.83 -7.67 -13.52
C ARG A 182 8.61 -8.22 -12.77
N PHE A 183 8.78 -8.57 -11.49
CA PHE A 183 7.68 -9.06 -10.65
C PHE A 183 6.54 -8.03 -10.55
N PHE A 184 6.85 -6.77 -10.22
CA PHE A 184 5.84 -5.73 -10.08
C PHE A 184 5.21 -5.32 -11.42
N GLU A 185 5.95 -5.35 -12.51
CA GLU A 185 5.39 -5.16 -13.86
C GLU A 185 4.35 -6.24 -14.17
N ARG A 186 4.69 -7.52 -14.02
CA ARG A 186 3.78 -8.63 -14.26
C ARG A 186 2.57 -8.62 -13.34
N LEU A 187 2.77 -8.34 -12.08
CA LEU A 187 1.68 -8.24 -11.11
C LEU A 187 0.72 -7.08 -11.48
N THR A 188 1.25 -5.91 -11.84
CA THR A 188 0.46 -4.74 -12.26
C THR A 188 -0.30 -5.02 -13.54
N GLU A 189 0.34 -5.63 -14.55
CA GLU A 189 -0.30 -6.02 -15.81
C GLU A 189 -1.47 -7.00 -15.60
N TRP A 190 -1.29 -7.97 -14.72
CA TRP A 190 -2.37 -8.91 -14.40
C TRP A 190 -3.51 -8.20 -13.67
N MET A 191 -3.23 -7.39 -12.65
CA MET A 191 -4.26 -6.65 -11.90
C MET A 191 -5.03 -5.65 -12.76
N ALA A 192 -4.41 -5.06 -13.78
CA ALA A 192 -5.06 -4.12 -14.69
C ALA A 192 -6.11 -4.77 -15.61
N ARG A 193 -6.20 -6.11 -15.63
CA ARG A 193 -7.17 -6.88 -16.42
C ARG A 193 -8.37 -7.38 -15.60
N LEU A 194 -8.37 -7.13 -14.30
CA LEU A 194 -9.43 -7.50 -13.36
C LEU A 194 -10.50 -6.41 -13.28
#